data_cbf27ec7e009dfaee1f425c507f02923
#
_entry.id   cbf27ec7e009dfaee1f425c507f02923
#
_cell.length_a   1.000
_cell.length_b   1.000
_cell.length_c   1.000
_cell.angle_alpha   90.00
_cell.angle_beta   90.00
_cell.angle_gamma   90.00
#
_symmetry.space_group_name_H-M   'P 1'
#
loop_
_entity.id
_entity.type
_entity.pdbx_description
1 polymer ?
#
loop_
_entity_poly.entity_id
_entity_poly.type
_entity_poly.pdbx_seq_one_letter_code
_entity_poly.pdbx_strand_id
1 'polypeptide(L)'
;MSTHFSCTMCGHCCHDLRIPLSLAEARVWLRDGGDVQLFCEALPWLDEPPADDGYAAYKRARSFAAMSGTLPVRIVPMVVAAFDGPCPNLLPDLRCGAYDHRPRVCRIYPAEVNPFVPFAPSAKGCPPPAWESRYPVFEIGGRYVDETVQADIALRRHSDVADVPAKRALCDELGVRMAALGNEGFVIVKPGSEAMDAAIAAALDAANASMQNAAQSALQAADAFEPGVSWTLISNRQATRDALACVDALSAPPAALPVPQHYLGFHPASEA
;
A
#
# COMPACT_ATOMS: atom_id res chain seq x y z
N MET A 1 13.29 -25.44 -10.97
CA MET A 1 14.24 -25.35 -9.83
C MET A 1 13.40 -25.18 -8.59
N SER A 2 13.84 -25.65 -7.42
CA SER A 2 13.16 -25.46 -6.13
C SER A 2 13.99 -24.53 -5.25
N THR A 3 13.33 -23.65 -4.53
CA THR A 3 13.95 -22.79 -3.52
C THR A 3 13.62 -23.32 -2.14
N HIS A 4 14.60 -23.39 -1.26
CA HIS A 4 14.44 -23.82 0.13
C HIS A 4 14.54 -22.59 1.04
N PHE A 5 13.78 -22.59 2.15
CA PHE A 5 13.83 -21.48 3.10
C PHE A 5 13.46 -21.90 4.51
N SER A 6 14.19 -21.34 5.47
CA SER A 6 13.77 -21.32 6.87
C SER A 6 14.23 -20.02 7.52
N CYS A 7 13.34 -19.38 8.29
CA CYS A 7 13.69 -18.16 9.03
C CYS A 7 14.77 -18.45 10.07
N THR A 8 15.89 -17.76 9.98
CA THR A 8 17.00 -17.88 10.95
C THR A 8 16.84 -16.94 12.15
N MET A 9 15.73 -16.22 12.24
CA MET A 9 15.46 -15.23 13.30
C MET A 9 16.59 -14.20 13.48
N CYS A 10 17.17 -13.75 12.37
CA CYS A 10 18.30 -12.80 12.35
C CYS A 10 17.89 -11.34 12.58
N GLY A 11 16.60 -11.02 12.59
CA GLY A 11 16.09 -9.67 12.78
C GLY A 11 16.26 -8.72 11.58
N HIS A 12 16.95 -9.10 10.50
CA HIS A 12 17.23 -8.19 9.37
C HIS A 12 15.96 -7.63 8.72
N CYS A 13 14.89 -8.44 8.61
CA CYS A 13 13.60 -8.01 8.09
C CYS A 13 12.75 -7.24 9.11
N CYS A 14 13.32 -6.80 10.22
CA CYS A 14 12.65 -6.10 11.31
C CYS A 14 13.28 -4.72 11.59
N HIS A 15 13.93 -4.10 10.61
CA HIS A 15 14.53 -2.77 10.72
C HIS A 15 14.12 -1.89 9.55
N ASP A 16 13.89 -0.61 9.82
CA ASP A 16 13.65 0.44 8.81
C ASP A 16 12.53 0.09 7.82
N LEU A 17 11.44 -0.50 8.32
CA LEU A 17 10.38 -1.04 7.45
C LEU A 17 9.22 -0.08 7.23
N ARG A 18 8.58 -0.31 6.11
CA ARG A 18 7.28 0.20 5.71
C ARG A 18 6.39 -1.01 5.42
N ILE A 19 5.60 -1.41 6.43
CA ILE A 19 4.79 -2.64 6.41
C ILE A 19 3.36 -2.31 5.97
N PRO A 20 2.92 -2.68 4.76
CA PRO A 20 1.55 -2.45 4.34
C PRO A 20 0.58 -3.29 5.18
N LEU A 21 -0.43 -2.64 5.75
CA LEU A 21 -1.45 -3.25 6.61
C LEU A 21 -2.84 -3.20 5.96
N SER A 22 -3.72 -4.13 6.32
CA SER A 22 -5.16 -3.92 6.19
C SER A 22 -5.62 -2.91 7.25
N LEU A 23 -6.82 -2.31 7.08
CA LEU A 23 -7.34 -1.37 8.07
C LEU A 23 -7.54 -2.02 9.45
N ALA A 24 -7.94 -3.29 9.47
CA ALA A 24 -8.06 -4.04 10.72
C ALA A 24 -6.71 -4.24 11.42
N GLU A 25 -5.66 -4.61 10.65
CA GLU A 25 -4.30 -4.76 11.19
C GLU A 25 -3.73 -3.42 11.65
N ALA A 26 -4.01 -2.34 10.95
CA ALA A 26 -3.58 -0.99 11.32
C ALA A 26 -4.11 -0.56 12.69
N ARG A 27 -5.38 -0.85 12.98
CA ARG A 27 -5.99 -0.57 14.29
C ARG A 27 -5.37 -1.40 15.43
N VAL A 28 -5.01 -2.66 15.14
CA VAL A 28 -4.25 -3.47 16.12
C VAL A 28 -2.89 -2.85 16.38
N TRP A 29 -2.16 -2.51 15.31
CA TRP A 29 -0.82 -1.91 15.39
C TRP A 29 -0.81 -0.58 16.16
N LEU A 30 -1.81 0.29 15.95
CA LEU A 30 -1.96 1.55 16.67
C LEU A 30 -2.25 1.32 18.16
N ARG A 31 -3.12 0.36 18.51
CA ARG A 31 -3.42 0.01 19.91
C ARG A 31 -2.20 -0.55 20.65
N ASP A 32 -1.31 -1.21 19.93
CA ASP A 32 -0.06 -1.73 20.48
C ASP A 32 1.05 -0.65 20.57
N GLY A 33 0.70 0.62 20.29
CA GLY A 33 1.60 1.78 20.42
C GLY A 33 2.49 2.03 19.20
N GLY A 34 2.23 1.37 18.08
CA GLY A 34 2.95 1.61 16.82
C GLY A 34 2.41 2.79 16.02
N ASP A 35 3.21 3.32 15.12
CA ASP A 35 2.85 4.39 14.19
C ASP A 35 2.28 3.82 12.87
N VAL A 36 1.25 4.49 12.34
CA VAL A 36 0.65 4.17 11.05
C VAL A 36 0.59 5.43 10.19
N GLN A 37 0.92 5.29 8.93
CA GLN A 37 0.94 6.35 7.93
C GLN A 37 0.03 5.97 6.75
N LEU A 38 -0.55 6.96 6.08
CA LEU A 38 -1.27 6.79 4.83
C LEU A 38 -0.37 7.22 3.67
N PHE A 39 -0.11 6.31 2.74
CA PHE A 39 0.64 6.53 1.51
C PHE A 39 -0.33 6.63 0.34
N CYS A 40 -0.17 7.64 -0.51
CA CYS A 40 -1.02 7.85 -1.68
C CYS A 40 -0.18 7.99 -2.94
N GLU A 41 -0.47 7.14 -3.95
CA GLU A 41 -0.01 7.32 -5.32
C GLU A 41 -1.22 7.46 -6.25
N ALA A 42 -1.01 8.13 -7.39
CA ALA A 42 -2.01 8.33 -8.43
C ALA A 42 -1.51 7.75 -9.75
N LEU A 43 -2.39 7.03 -10.44
CA LEU A 43 -2.13 6.45 -11.75
C LEU A 43 -3.01 7.17 -12.78
N PRO A 44 -2.45 7.80 -13.82
CA PRO A 44 -3.23 8.27 -14.96
C PRO A 44 -4.04 7.12 -15.56
N TRP A 45 -5.32 7.36 -15.88
CA TRP A 45 -6.25 6.34 -16.36
C TRP A 45 -7.11 6.89 -17.49
N LEU A 46 -6.43 7.32 -18.58
CA LEU A 46 -7.04 7.98 -19.72
C LEU A 46 -8.05 7.09 -20.44
N ASP A 47 -7.67 5.83 -20.63
CA ASP A 47 -8.49 4.84 -21.29
C ASP A 47 -8.63 3.61 -20.39
N GLU A 48 -9.76 2.91 -20.50
CA GLU A 48 -9.92 1.64 -19.80
C GLU A 48 -9.01 0.58 -20.47
N PRO A 49 -8.08 -0.02 -19.71
CA PRO A 49 -7.20 -1.04 -20.27
C PRO A 49 -7.97 -2.25 -20.78
N PRO A 50 -7.41 -3.01 -21.74
CA PRO A 50 -8.01 -4.25 -22.25
C PRO A 50 -8.36 -5.20 -21.09
N ALA A 51 -9.46 -5.95 -21.24
CA ALA A 51 -9.97 -6.85 -20.21
C ALA A 51 -9.00 -8.00 -19.85
N ASP A 52 -8.07 -8.32 -20.74
CA ASP A 52 -7.01 -9.33 -20.56
C ASP A 52 -5.72 -8.76 -19.95
N ASP A 53 -5.63 -7.44 -19.73
CA ASP A 53 -4.52 -6.84 -18.97
C ASP A 53 -4.67 -7.12 -17.47
N GLY A 54 -4.12 -8.26 -17.04
CA GLY A 54 -4.17 -8.68 -15.65
C GLY A 54 -3.46 -7.71 -14.68
N TYR A 55 -2.41 -7.00 -15.13
CA TYR A 55 -1.71 -6.02 -14.29
C TYR A 55 -2.56 -4.77 -14.05
N ALA A 56 -3.19 -4.25 -15.11
CA ALA A 56 -4.12 -3.14 -14.97
C ALA A 56 -5.34 -3.51 -14.10
N ALA A 57 -5.92 -4.70 -14.31
CA ALA A 57 -6.99 -5.21 -13.47
C ALA A 57 -6.59 -5.29 -11.98
N TYR A 58 -5.38 -5.77 -11.69
CA TYR A 58 -4.83 -5.81 -10.34
C TYR A 58 -4.69 -4.43 -9.72
N LYS A 59 -4.23 -3.44 -10.48
CA LYS A 59 -4.12 -2.04 -10.01
C LYS A 59 -5.49 -1.40 -9.82
N ARG A 60 -6.41 -1.60 -10.76
CA ARG A 60 -7.78 -1.11 -10.69
C ARG A 60 -8.51 -1.59 -9.43
N ALA A 61 -8.44 -2.88 -9.15
CA ALA A 61 -9.13 -3.47 -8.01
C ALA A 61 -8.68 -2.91 -6.65
N ARG A 62 -7.49 -2.32 -6.55
CA ARG A 62 -6.86 -1.81 -5.33
C ARG A 62 -6.81 -0.29 -5.25
N SER A 63 -7.57 0.37 -6.10
CA SER A 63 -7.62 1.82 -6.25
C SER A 63 -9.06 2.30 -6.42
N PHE A 64 -9.30 3.57 -6.22
CA PHE A 64 -10.58 4.19 -6.54
C PHE A 64 -10.42 5.24 -7.64
N ALA A 65 -11.48 5.47 -8.40
CA ALA A 65 -11.50 6.47 -9.47
C ALA A 65 -11.56 7.89 -8.89
N ALA A 66 -10.83 8.81 -9.52
CA ALA A 66 -10.79 10.23 -9.18
C ALA A 66 -10.44 11.08 -10.41
N MET A 67 -10.52 12.39 -10.27
CA MET A 67 -10.11 13.35 -11.29
C MET A 67 -8.95 14.22 -10.80
N SER A 68 -8.04 14.58 -11.71
CA SER A 68 -7.05 15.63 -11.51
C SER A 68 -7.23 16.67 -12.63
N GLY A 69 -7.93 17.77 -12.32
CA GLY A 69 -8.44 18.63 -13.39
C GLY A 69 -9.35 17.84 -14.33
N THR A 70 -9.01 17.77 -15.62
CA THR A 70 -9.72 16.97 -16.63
C THR A 70 -9.16 15.55 -16.80
N LEU A 71 -8.00 15.24 -16.18
CA LEU A 71 -7.36 13.93 -16.29
C LEU A 71 -8.03 12.91 -15.37
N PRO A 72 -8.61 11.81 -15.88
CA PRO A 72 -9.02 10.67 -15.07
C PRO A 72 -7.80 10.01 -14.45
N VAL A 73 -7.90 9.71 -13.14
CA VAL A 73 -6.83 9.02 -12.40
C VAL A 73 -7.41 7.94 -11.50
N ARG A 74 -6.57 7.03 -11.08
CA ARG A 74 -6.88 6.09 -10.00
C ARG A 74 -5.96 6.35 -8.82
N ILE A 75 -6.55 6.54 -7.65
CA ILE A 75 -5.81 6.75 -6.41
C ILE A 75 -5.63 5.41 -5.72
N VAL A 76 -4.39 5.09 -5.37
CA VAL A 76 -4.00 3.88 -4.63
C VAL A 76 -3.59 4.30 -3.21
N PRO A 77 -4.50 4.24 -2.23
CA PRO A 77 -4.15 4.49 -0.84
C PRO A 77 -3.63 3.22 -0.18
N MET A 78 -2.53 3.36 0.56
CA MET A 78 -1.96 2.27 1.34
C MET A 78 -1.78 2.71 2.79
N VAL A 79 -2.28 1.91 3.72
CA VAL A 79 -2.05 2.09 5.15
C VAL A 79 -0.82 1.29 5.54
N VAL A 80 0.15 1.95 6.17
CA VAL A 80 1.50 1.41 6.34
C VAL A 80 1.95 1.62 7.79
N ALA A 81 2.34 0.55 8.48
CA ALA A 81 3.13 0.67 9.70
C ALA A 81 4.53 1.14 9.31
N ALA A 82 5.00 2.22 9.91
CA ALA A 82 6.26 2.84 9.56
C ALA A 82 7.09 3.06 10.82
N PHE A 83 8.34 2.64 10.77
CA PHE A 83 9.31 2.87 11.83
C PHE A 83 10.72 2.94 11.24
N ASP A 84 11.55 3.75 11.86
CA ASP A 84 12.98 3.85 11.60
C ASP A 84 13.72 3.11 12.71
N GLY A 85 14.76 2.36 12.36
CA GLY A 85 15.44 1.45 13.27
C GLY A 85 14.68 0.14 13.51
N PRO A 86 14.82 -0.49 14.69
CA PRO A 86 14.21 -1.78 14.97
C PRO A 86 12.67 -1.71 15.06
N CYS A 87 12.02 -2.77 14.60
CA CYS A 87 10.58 -2.96 14.79
C CYS A 87 10.22 -2.89 16.29
N PRO A 88 9.13 -2.22 16.68
CA PRO A 88 8.71 -2.15 18.09
C PRO A 88 8.51 -3.52 18.76
N ASN A 89 8.23 -4.55 17.96
CA ASN A 89 8.06 -5.92 18.42
C ASN A 89 9.34 -6.76 18.35
N LEU A 90 10.50 -6.18 18.01
CA LEU A 90 11.77 -6.92 17.98
C LEU A 90 12.33 -7.04 19.38
N LEU A 91 12.50 -8.29 19.83
CA LEU A 91 13.09 -8.59 21.14
C LEU A 91 14.63 -8.48 21.11
N PRO A 92 15.29 -8.33 22.26
CA PRO A 92 16.77 -8.25 22.34
C PRO A 92 17.49 -9.49 21.76
N ASP A 93 16.84 -10.64 21.74
CA ASP A 93 17.36 -11.87 21.15
C ASP A 93 17.03 -12.02 19.65
N LEU A 94 16.61 -10.94 19.00
CA LEU A 94 16.24 -10.82 17.58
C LEU A 94 14.97 -11.60 17.19
N ARG A 95 14.24 -12.16 18.13
CA ARG A 95 12.94 -12.78 17.85
C ARG A 95 11.82 -11.75 17.81
N CYS A 96 10.74 -12.10 17.13
CA CYS A 96 9.53 -11.27 17.08
C CYS A 96 8.69 -11.50 18.35
N GLY A 97 8.49 -10.46 19.16
CA GLY A 97 7.63 -10.52 20.36
C GLY A 97 6.14 -10.65 20.02
N ALA A 98 5.74 -10.30 18.79
CA ALA A 98 4.38 -10.45 18.27
C ALA A 98 4.23 -11.68 17.35
N TYR A 99 5.04 -12.74 17.52
CA TYR A 99 5.15 -13.82 16.54
C TYR A 99 3.81 -14.44 16.16
N ASP A 100 2.93 -14.70 17.11
CA ASP A 100 1.65 -15.39 16.89
C ASP A 100 0.58 -14.47 16.28
N HIS A 101 0.70 -13.16 16.46
CA HIS A 101 -0.26 -12.15 15.98
C HIS A 101 0.37 -11.06 15.11
N ARG A 102 1.58 -11.33 14.59
CA ARG A 102 2.27 -10.42 13.67
C ARG A 102 1.43 -10.11 12.43
N PRO A 103 1.59 -8.93 11.83
CA PRO A 103 0.91 -8.57 10.59
C PRO A 103 1.07 -9.65 9.52
N ARG A 104 0.04 -9.84 8.72
CA ARG A 104 -0.01 -10.90 7.69
C ARG A 104 1.17 -10.83 6.72
N VAL A 105 1.58 -9.62 6.32
CA VAL A 105 2.74 -9.43 5.45
C VAL A 105 4.03 -9.96 6.07
N CYS A 106 4.18 -9.88 7.41
CA CYS A 106 5.32 -10.47 8.12
C CYS A 106 5.27 -12.01 8.17
N ARG A 107 4.07 -12.61 8.08
CA ARG A 107 3.91 -14.07 7.99
C ARG A 107 4.16 -14.58 6.58
N ILE A 108 3.82 -13.77 5.58
CA ILE A 108 4.04 -14.05 4.15
C ILE A 108 5.53 -13.98 3.80
N TYR A 109 6.29 -13.05 4.39
CA TYR A 109 7.71 -12.86 4.07
C TYR A 109 8.52 -14.17 4.22
N PRO A 110 9.37 -14.53 3.25
CA PRO A 110 9.89 -13.73 2.14
C PRO A 110 9.08 -13.84 0.83
N ALA A 111 7.91 -14.48 0.82
CA ALA A 111 7.09 -14.58 -0.37
C ALA A 111 6.58 -13.20 -0.86
N GLU A 112 6.18 -13.15 -2.14
CA GLU A 112 5.61 -11.95 -2.77
C GLU A 112 4.08 -11.97 -2.72
N VAL A 113 3.49 -10.86 -2.28
CA VAL A 113 2.05 -10.66 -2.34
C VAL A 113 1.62 -10.26 -3.75
N ASN A 114 2.41 -9.38 -4.40
CA ASN A 114 2.12 -8.92 -5.76
C ASN A 114 2.43 -10.05 -6.77
N PRO A 115 1.42 -10.53 -7.54
CA PRO A 115 1.61 -11.64 -8.48
C PRO A 115 2.48 -11.28 -9.69
N PHE A 116 2.73 -9.98 -9.92
CA PHE A 116 3.55 -9.47 -11.02
C PHE A 116 4.99 -9.18 -10.62
N VAL A 117 5.36 -9.42 -9.36
CA VAL A 117 6.73 -9.34 -8.88
C VAL A 117 7.30 -10.76 -8.82
N PRO A 118 8.33 -11.08 -9.61
CA PRO A 118 8.95 -12.39 -9.55
C PRO A 118 9.65 -12.58 -8.19
N PHE A 119 9.46 -13.77 -7.61
CA PHE A 119 10.17 -14.13 -6.39
C PHE A 119 11.66 -14.34 -6.67
N ALA A 120 12.52 -13.64 -5.94
CA ALA A 120 13.96 -13.75 -6.04
C ALA A 120 14.61 -13.74 -4.66
N PRO A 121 15.24 -14.85 -4.20
CA PRO A 121 15.92 -14.89 -2.90
C PRO A 121 16.99 -13.82 -2.74
N SER A 122 17.71 -13.48 -3.81
CA SER A 122 18.74 -12.44 -3.81
C SER A 122 18.22 -11.02 -3.56
N ALA A 123 16.91 -10.78 -3.77
CA ALA A 123 16.26 -9.50 -3.49
C ALA A 123 15.69 -9.42 -2.06
N LYS A 124 15.90 -10.46 -1.24
CA LYS A 124 15.40 -10.52 0.13
C LYS A 124 16.51 -10.21 1.13
N GLY A 125 16.14 -9.58 2.26
CA GLY A 125 17.07 -9.30 3.36
C GLY A 125 17.49 -10.52 4.18
N CYS A 126 17.06 -11.75 3.80
CA CYS A 126 17.44 -12.97 4.49
C CYS A 126 18.88 -13.37 4.16
N PRO A 127 19.72 -13.72 5.16
CA PRO A 127 21.10 -14.10 4.92
C PRO A 127 21.20 -15.44 4.20
N PRO A 128 22.33 -15.73 3.51
CA PRO A 128 22.53 -16.97 2.78
C PRO A 128 22.19 -18.27 3.56
N PRO A 129 22.48 -18.39 4.86
CA PRO A 129 22.11 -19.58 5.63
C PRO A 129 20.61 -19.86 5.69
N ALA A 130 19.74 -18.87 5.47
CA ALA A 130 18.30 -19.07 5.45
C ALA A 130 17.80 -19.88 4.22
N TRP A 131 18.64 -20.01 3.19
CA TRP A 131 18.30 -20.58 1.89
C TRP A 131 18.97 -21.93 1.61
N GLU A 132 19.53 -22.58 2.63
CA GLU A 132 20.22 -23.84 2.47
C GLU A 132 19.26 -24.99 2.10
N SER A 133 19.72 -25.91 1.25
CA SER A 133 18.92 -27.03 0.74
C SER A 133 18.47 -28.04 1.81
N ARG A 134 19.03 -27.98 3.01
CA ARG A 134 18.57 -28.79 4.17
C ARG A 134 17.21 -28.34 4.73
N TYR A 135 16.75 -27.12 4.41
CA TYR A 135 15.46 -26.60 4.86
C TYR A 135 14.32 -27.09 3.97
N PRO A 136 13.06 -26.97 4.44
CA PRO A 136 11.92 -27.32 3.62
C PRO A 136 11.90 -26.57 2.29
N VAL A 137 11.32 -27.19 1.29
CA VAL A 137 11.06 -26.53 0.02
C VAL A 137 10.03 -25.43 0.24
N PHE A 138 10.37 -24.22 -0.16
CA PHE A 138 9.55 -23.02 -0.02
C PHE A 138 8.80 -22.68 -1.31
N GLU A 139 9.48 -22.83 -2.45
CA GLU A 139 8.93 -22.48 -3.76
C GLU A 139 9.37 -23.48 -4.82
N ILE A 140 8.47 -23.83 -5.75
CA ILE A 140 8.73 -24.66 -6.93
C ILE A 140 8.06 -24.01 -8.14
N GLY A 141 8.84 -23.64 -9.14
CA GLY A 141 8.32 -23.16 -10.43
C GLY A 141 7.38 -21.97 -10.34
N GLY A 142 7.65 -21.03 -9.43
CA GLY A 142 6.86 -19.83 -9.20
C GLY A 142 5.68 -20.03 -8.22
N ARG A 143 5.57 -21.20 -7.56
CA ARG A 143 4.49 -21.49 -6.61
C ARG A 143 5.06 -21.78 -5.22
N TYR A 144 4.56 -21.09 -4.23
CA TYR A 144 4.88 -21.38 -2.82
C TYR A 144 4.24 -22.71 -2.40
N VAL A 145 4.98 -23.53 -1.65
CA VAL A 145 4.56 -24.88 -1.24
C VAL A 145 3.73 -24.86 0.04
N ASP A 146 4.04 -23.96 0.96
CA ASP A 146 3.36 -23.83 2.25
C ASP A 146 1.93 -23.30 2.06
N GLU A 147 0.94 -24.10 2.42
CA GLU A 147 -0.49 -23.76 2.33
C GLU A 147 -0.85 -22.56 3.21
N THR A 148 -0.19 -22.36 4.35
CA THR A 148 -0.42 -21.21 5.24
C THR A 148 0.03 -19.92 4.57
N VAL A 149 1.20 -19.95 3.94
CA VAL A 149 1.71 -18.81 3.17
C VAL A 149 0.78 -18.48 1.99
N GLN A 150 0.29 -19.50 1.27
CA GLN A 150 -0.67 -19.30 0.18
C GLN A 150 -1.99 -18.68 0.68
N ALA A 151 -2.52 -19.20 1.80
CA ALA A 151 -3.74 -18.68 2.42
C ALA A 151 -3.56 -17.21 2.89
N ASP A 152 -2.44 -16.89 3.53
CA ASP A 152 -2.14 -15.53 3.97
C ASP A 152 -1.98 -14.56 2.78
N ILE A 153 -1.37 -14.99 1.67
CA ILE A 153 -1.31 -14.21 0.42
C ILE A 153 -2.71 -13.94 -0.13
N ALA A 154 -3.57 -14.96 -0.19
CA ALA A 154 -4.94 -14.82 -0.69
C ALA A 154 -5.76 -13.87 0.19
N LEU A 155 -5.68 -14.01 1.51
CA LEU A 155 -6.35 -13.13 2.47
C LEU A 155 -5.81 -11.69 2.39
N ARG A 156 -4.50 -11.51 2.18
CA ARG A 156 -3.90 -10.18 2.00
C ARG A 156 -4.43 -9.52 0.74
N ARG A 157 -4.43 -10.22 -0.38
CA ARG A 157 -4.97 -9.71 -1.66
C ARG A 157 -6.46 -9.37 -1.55
N HIS A 158 -7.23 -10.20 -0.85
CA HIS A 158 -8.63 -9.94 -0.59
C HIS A 158 -8.83 -8.65 0.22
N SER A 159 -8.10 -8.47 1.34
CA SER A 159 -8.18 -7.26 2.15
C SER A 159 -7.75 -6.01 1.37
N ASP A 160 -6.74 -6.11 0.51
CA ASP A 160 -6.29 -4.97 -0.31
C ASP A 160 -7.41 -4.42 -1.20
N VAL A 161 -8.29 -5.30 -1.69
CA VAL A 161 -9.45 -4.93 -2.51
C VAL A 161 -10.64 -4.52 -1.64
N ALA A 162 -10.96 -5.31 -0.62
CA ALA A 162 -12.12 -5.09 0.25
C ALA A 162 -12.02 -3.76 1.02
N ASP A 163 -10.81 -3.35 1.38
CA ASP A 163 -10.57 -2.11 2.13
C ASP A 163 -10.65 -0.83 1.25
N VAL A 164 -10.76 -0.92 -0.08
CA VAL A 164 -10.70 0.26 -0.97
C VAL A 164 -11.78 1.30 -0.64
N PRO A 165 -13.07 0.96 -0.44
CA PRO A 165 -14.08 1.95 -0.07
C PRO A 165 -13.76 2.68 1.24
N ALA A 166 -13.32 1.94 2.26
CA ALA A 166 -12.95 2.53 3.54
C ALA A 166 -11.64 3.34 3.44
N LYS A 167 -10.68 2.95 2.61
CA LYS A 167 -9.47 3.74 2.36
C LYS A 167 -9.78 5.05 1.61
N ARG A 168 -10.79 5.06 0.73
CA ARG A 168 -11.30 6.29 0.13
C ARG A 168 -11.88 7.21 1.20
N ALA A 169 -12.79 6.69 2.03
CA ALA A 169 -13.34 7.44 3.16
C ALA A 169 -12.26 7.93 4.12
N LEU A 170 -11.20 7.15 4.36
CA LEU A 170 -10.05 7.58 5.16
C LEU A 170 -9.31 8.78 4.55
N CYS A 171 -9.17 8.83 3.22
CA CYS A 171 -8.64 10.02 2.56
C CYS A 171 -9.54 11.24 2.79
N ASP A 172 -10.87 11.05 2.79
CA ASP A 172 -11.85 12.11 3.04
C ASP A 172 -11.76 12.61 4.49
N GLU A 173 -11.76 11.70 5.47
CA GLU A 173 -11.63 12.02 6.90
C GLU A 173 -10.33 12.78 7.23
N LEU A 174 -9.24 12.43 6.56
CA LEU A 174 -7.93 13.08 6.74
C LEU A 174 -7.74 14.32 5.85
N GLY A 175 -8.73 14.70 5.03
CA GLY A 175 -8.64 15.83 4.11
C GLY A 175 -7.55 15.65 3.04
N VAL A 176 -7.21 14.41 2.66
CA VAL A 176 -6.14 14.10 1.71
C VAL A 176 -6.67 14.21 0.29
N ARG A 177 -6.10 15.15 -0.50
CA ARG A 177 -6.43 15.40 -1.91
C ARG A 177 -5.17 15.53 -2.77
N MET A 178 -4.04 15.03 -2.27
CA MET A 178 -2.77 15.02 -2.96
C MET A 178 -2.21 13.61 -2.99
N ALA A 179 -1.69 13.20 -4.14
CA ALA A 179 -1.05 11.90 -4.34
C ALA A 179 0.17 12.07 -5.24
N ALA A 180 1.23 11.30 -5.01
CA ALA A 180 2.37 11.30 -5.92
C ALA A 180 2.00 10.61 -7.23
N LEU A 181 2.58 11.05 -8.35
CA LEU A 181 2.44 10.33 -9.60
C LEU A 181 3.04 8.92 -9.45
N GLY A 182 2.32 7.90 -9.89
CA GLY A 182 2.76 6.52 -9.81
C GLY A 182 4.13 6.30 -10.46
N ASN A 183 4.96 5.47 -9.84
CA ASN A 183 6.37 5.21 -10.16
C ASN A 183 7.36 6.37 -9.87
N GLU A 184 6.91 7.52 -9.37
CA GLU A 184 7.80 8.61 -8.95
C GLU A 184 7.95 8.73 -7.44
N GLY A 185 6.94 8.30 -6.67
CA GLY A 185 6.99 8.38 -5.22
C GLY A 185 5.65 8.16 -4.54
N PHE A 186 5.57 8.58 -3.28
CA PHE A 186 4.35 8.63 -2.48
C PHE A 186 4.18 9.99 -1.82
N VAL A 187 2.94 10.46 -1.73
CA VAL A 187 2.55 11.43 -0.70
C VAL A 187 2.25 10.64 0.57
N ILE A 188 2.88 11.00 1.66
CA ILE A 188 2.75 10.34 2.96
C ILE A 188 2.07 11.31 3.94
N VAL A 189 1.06 10.81 4.65
CA VAL A 189 0.33 11.54 5.68
C VAL A 189 0.53 10.85 7.02
N LYS A 190 0.97 11.62 8.01
CA LYS A 190 1.24 11.12 9.38
C LYS A 190 0.47 11.97 10.42
N PRO A 191 -0.82 11.70 10.65
CA PRO A 191 -1.67 12.57 11.50
C PRO A 191 -1.46 12.38 13.01
N GLY A 192 -0.65 11.42 13.44
CA GLY A 192 -0.54 10.94 14.80
C GLY A 192 -1.48 9.76 15.08
N SER A 193 -1.10 8.94 16.09
CA SER A 193 -1.73 7.61 16.29
C SER A 193 -3.21 7.71 16.67
N GLU A 194 -3.59 8.62 17.57
CA GLU A 194 -5.00 8.81 17.98
C GLU A 194 -5.87 9.31 16.81
N ALA A 195 -5.38 10.31 16.07
CA ALA A 195 -6.11 10.86 14.94
C ALA A 195 -6.24 9.82 13.80
N MET A 196 -5.21 9.00 13.59
CA MET A 196 -5.25 7.92 12.60
C MET A 196 -6.25 6.83 13.00
N ASP A 197 -6.28 6.36 14.26
CA ASP A 197 -7.24 5.34 14.69
C ASP A 197 -8.69 5.86 14.62
N ALA A 198 -8.93 7.11 15.03
CA ALA A 198 -10.23 7.75 14.91
C ALA A 198 -10.69 7.86 13.45
N ALA A 199 -9.80 8.30 12.55
CA ALA A 199 -10.10 8.41 11.11
C ALA A 199 -10.36 7.03 10.47
N ILE A 200 -9.60 6.00 10.84
CA ILE A 200 -9.83 4.62 10.35
C ILE A 200 -11.19 4.11 10.85
N ALA A 201 -11.55 4.36 12.12
CA ALA A 201 -12.84 3.95 12.66
C ALA A 201 -14.00 4.61 11.90
N ALA A 202 -13.97 5.94 11.74
CA ALA A 202 -14.97 6.70 10.98
C ALA A 202 -15.07 6.21 9.52
N ALA A 203 -13.95 5.97 8.87
CA ALA A 203 -13.90 5.48 7.50
C ALA A 203 -14.52 4.08 7.32
N LEU A 204 -14.29 3.18 8.28
CA LEU A 204 -14.91 1.85 8.28
C LEU A 204 -16.43 1.95 8.47
N ASP A 205 -16.91 2.81 9.38
CA ASP A 205 -18.33 3.03 9.61
C ASP A 205 -19.01 3.63 8.37
N ALA A 206 -18.38 4.62 7.73
CA ALA A 206 -18.88 5.24 6.50
C ALA A 206 -18.96 4.22 5.34
N ALA A 207 -17.93 3.38 5.17
CA ALA A 207 -17.92 2.34 4.15
C ALA A 207 -19.03 1.29 4.39
N ASN A 208 -19.22 0.85 5.64
CA ASN A 208 -20.28 -0.08 6.01
C ASN A 208 -21.67 0.50 5.75
N ALA A 209 -21.90 1.77 6.11
CA ALA A 209 -23.17 2.46 5.84
C ALA A 209 -23.43 2.56 4.33
N SER A 210 -22.41 2.89 3.53
CA SER A 210 -22.51 2.95 2.08
C SER A 210 -22.84 1.59 1.46
N MET A 211 -22.22 0.51 1.96
CA MET A 211 -22.53 -0.87 1.49
C MET A 211 -23.96 -1.30 1.82
N GLN A 212 -24.47 -0.96 3.01
CA GLN A 212 -25.86 -1.25 3.39
C GLN A 212 -26.85 -0.51 2.50
N ASN A 213 -26.56 0.74 2.15
CA ASN A 213 -27.37 1.54 1.23
C ASN A 213 -27.23 1.07 -0.23
N ALA A 214 -26.05 0.61 -0.64
CA ALA A 214 -25.75 0.13 -2.00
C ALA A 214 -26.29 -1.29 -2.29
N ALA A 215 -26.69 -2.05 -1.29
CA ALA A 215 -27.44 -3.29 -1.48
C ALA A 215 -28.75 -3.06 -2.28
N GLN A 216 -29.17 -1.81 -2.41
CA GLN A 216 -30.26 -1.35 -3.26
C GLN A 216 -29.82 -0.82 -4.66
N SER A 217 -28.50 -0.66 -4.93
CA SER A 217 -27.95 -0.11 -6.21
C SER A 217 -26.56 -0.65 -6.56
N ALA A 218 -26.35 -1.92 -6.47
CA ALA A 218 -25.07 -2.62 -6.21
C ALA A 218 -24.03 -2.71 -7.34
N LEU A 219 -24.06 -1.97 -8.44
CA LEU A 219 -23.09 -2.14 -9.55
C LEU A 219 -22.39 -0.85 -10.04
N GLN A 220 -22.69 0.31 -9.49
CA GLN A 220 -22.18 1.60 -10.02
C GLN A 220 -21.30 2.45 -9.08
N ALA A 221 -21.20 2.12 -7.79
CA ALA A 221 -20.66 3.06 -6.80
C ALA A 221 -19.11 3.10 -6.70
N ALA A 222 -18.40 2.05 -7.04
CA ALA A 222 -16.92 2.01 -6.88
C ALA A 222 -16.15 2.75 -7.98
N ASP A 223 -16.75 2.94 -9.14
CA ASP A 223 -16.16 3.63 -10.31
C ASP A 223 -16.78 5.02 -10.58
N ALA A 224 -17.69 5.49 -9.72
CA ALA A 224 -18.25 6.83 -9.87
C ALA A 224 -17.27 7.91 -9.42
N PHE A 225 -16.98 8.86 -10.31
CA PHE A 225 -16.27 10.09 -9.95
C PHE A 225 -17.16 10.94 -9.04
N GLU A 226 -16.59 11.48 -7.96
CA GLU A 226 -17.29 12.47 -7.15
C GLU A 226 -17.25 13.83 -7.87
N PRO A 227 -18.41 14.40 -8.24
CA PRO A 227 -18.44 15.70 -8.86
C PRO A 227 -17.85 16.77 -7.91
N GLY A 228 -16.92 17.58 -8.43
CA GLY A 228 -16.32 18.69 -7.70
C GLY A 228 -15.13 18.34 -6.79
N VAL A 229 -14.75 17.07 -6.67
CA VAL A 229 -13.52 16.66 -5.96
C VAL A 229 -12.40 16.42 -6.95
N SER A 230 -11.33 17.20 -6.84
CA SER A 230 -10.14 17.05 -7.70
C SER A 230 -8.89 16.76 -6.86
N TRP A 231 -8.01 15.92 -7.40
CA TRP A 231 -6.75 15.53 -6.78
C TRP A 231 -5.59 16.29 -7.42
N THR A 232 -4.61 16.73 -6.62
CA THR A 232 -3.39 17.33 -7.11
C THR A 232 -2.28 16.27 -7.17
N LEU A 233 -1.66 16.14 -8.34
CA LEU A 233 -0.57 15.18 -8.57
C LEU A 233 0.76 15.79 -8.15
N ILE A 234 1.47 15.14 -7.26
CA ILE A 234 2.77 15.61 -6.76
C ILE A 234 3.89 14.90 -7.50
N SER A 235 4.79 15.72 -8.05
CA SER A 235 6.03 15.23 -8.67
C SER A 235 7.18 16.18 -8.36
N ASN A 236 8.36 15.64 -8.06
CA ASN A 236 9.58 16.42 -7.90
C ASN A 236 10.27 16.75 -9.24
N ARG A 237 9.73 16.25 -10.38
CA ARG A 237 10.28 16.44 -11.72
C ARG A 237 9.49 17.50 -12.47
N GLN A 238 10.18 18.57 -12.92
CA GLN A 238 9.53 19.65 -13.68
C GLN A 238 8.92 19.15 -14.98
N ALA A 239 9.65 18.32 -15.74
CA ALA A 239 9.17 17.77 -17.00
C ALA A 239 7.87 16.96 -16.84
N THR A 240 7.71 16.25 -15.72
CA THR A 240 6.47 15.53 -15.42
C THR A 240 5.32 16.51 -15.16
N ARG A 241 5.55 17.58 -14.39
CA ARG A 241 4.53 18.61 -14.14
C ARG A 241 4.11 19.34 -15.41
N ASP A 242 5.07 19.64 -16.30
CA ASP A 242 4.80 20.26 -17.59
C ASP A 242 3.95 19.32 -18.49
N ALA A 243 4.27 18.04 -18.52
CA ALA A 243 3.47 17.04 -19.24
C ALA A 243 2.05 16.91 -18.68
N LEU A 244 1.89 16.94 -17.36
CA LEU A 244 0.57 16.92 -16.71
C LEU A 244 -0.24 18.19 -17.03
N ALA A 245 0.40 19.35 -17.10
CA ALA A 245 -0.25 20.59 -17.50
C ALA A 245 -0.77 20.55 -18.95
N CYS A 246 -0.08 19.86 -19.86
CA CYS A 246 -0.53 19.69 -21.24
C CYS A 246 -1.85 18.87 -21.37
N VAL A 247 -2.25 18.15 -20.34
CA VAL A 247 -3.50 17.39 -20.27
C VAL A 247 -4.47 17.95 -19.22
N ASP A 248 -4.31 19.23 -18.86
CA ASP A 248 -5.14 19.94 -17.89
C ASP A 248 -5.27 19.23 -16.53
N ALA A 249 -4.23 18.49 -16.11
CA ALA A 249 -4.16 17.89 -14.80
C ALA A 249 -3.65 18.89 -13.76
N LEU A 250 -4.17 18.80 -12.54
CA LEU A 250 -3.64 19.58 -11.43
C LEU A 250 -2.34 18.96 -10.93
N SER A 251 -1.24 19.69 -10.96
CA SER A 251 0.04 19.22 -10.45
C SER A 251 0.77 20.26 -9.63
N ALA A 252 1.61 19.79 -8.70
CA ALA A 252 2.42 20.67 -7.85
C ALA A 252 3.75 20.02 -7.47
N PRO A 253 4.77 20.83 -7.11
CA PRO A 253 6.01 20.30 -6.53
C PRO A 253 5.79 19.85 -5.09
N PRO A 254 6.68 19.00 -4.51
CA PRO A 254 6.60 18.55 -3.12
C PRO A 254 6.51 19.66 -2.07
N ALA A 255 7.08 20.83 -2.36
CA ALA A 255 7.02 22.00 -1.47
C ALA A 255 5.60 22.56 -1.26
N ALA A 256 4.63 22.18 -2.10
CA ALA A 256 3.24 22.59 -1.98
C ALA A 256 2.42 21.70 -0.99
N LEU A 257 3.01 20.62 -0.46
CA LEU A 257 2.33 19.74 0.48
C LEU A 257 2.09 20.46 1.82
N PRO A 258 0.85 20.42 2.35
CA PRO A 258 0.58 20.96 3.69
C PRO A 258 1.11 20.01 4.77
N VAL A 259 1.52 20.56 5.91
CA VAL A 259 1.82 19.74 7.10
C VAL A 259 0.52 19.07 7.59
N PRO A 260 0.52 17.79 7.95
CA PRO A 260 1.69 16.89 8.15
C PRO A 260 1.98 15.96 6.94
N GLN A 261 1.78 16.43 5.72
CA GLN A 261 2.06 15.66 4.51
C GLN A 261 3.51 15.88 4.05
N HIS A 262 4.14 14.82 3.51
CA HIS A 262 5.47 14.91 2.91
C HIS A 262 5.60 13.99 1.69
N TYR A 263 6.60 14.23 0.85
CA TYR A 263 6.86 13.46 -0.34
C TYR A 263 8.02 12.49 -0.14
N LEU A 264 7.81 11.24 -0.46
CA LEU A 264 8.84 10.22 -0.56
C LEU A 264 9.08 9.92 -2.04
N GLY A 265 10.13 10.49 -2.61
CA GLY A 265 10.49 10.27 -4.02
C GLY A 265 11.33 9.01 -4.21
N PHE A 266 11.13 8.31 -5.33
CA PHE A 266 11.95 7.16 -5.74
C PHE A 266 13.18 7.58 -6.53
N HIS A 267 13.17 8.78 -7.07
CA HIS A 267 14.23 9.35 -7.88
C HIS A 267 14.65 10.70 -7.31
N PRO A 268 15.92 11.10 -7.44
CA PRO A 268 16.35 12.43 -7.09
C PRO A 268 15.55 13.48 -7.89
N ALA A 269 15.36 14.66 -7.33
CA ALA A 269 14.81 15.79 -8.07
C ALA A 269 15.71 16.04 -9.27
N SER A 270 15.16 16.00 -10.49
CA SER A 270 15.90 16.46 -11.65
C SER A 270 15.89 17.98 -11.62
N GLU A 271 17.05 18.58 -11.38
CA GLU A 271 17.27 19.98 -11.73
C GLU A 271 17.03 20.13 -13.24
N ALA A 272 16.24 21.14 -13.61
CA ALA A 272 15.94 21.47 -15.00
C ALA A 272 17.18 21.99 -15.72
#